data_1c33a9c86e45c7ade51ca047b82b13c6
#
_entry.id   1c33a9c86e45c7ade51ca047b82b13c6
#
_cell.length_a   1.000
_cell.length_b   1.000
_cell.length_c   1.000
_cell.angle_alpha   90.00
_cell.angle_beta   90.00
_cell.angle_gamma   90.00
#
_symmetry.space_group_name_H-M   'P 1'
#
loop_
_entity.id
_entity.type
_entity.pdbx_description
1 polymer ?
#
loop_
_entity_poly.entity_id
_entity_poly.type
_entity_poly.pdbx_seq_one_letter_code
_entity_poly.pdbx_strand_id
1 'polypeptide(L)'
;MKNLFSVDKTQNLEASDFDETPYLAARVSEEVKAKLTTAFSFAEEEPAHREPTEEETALGRQGRCYWILCVVCFLSAMILFFGGSRMGLYESMPVLHILDLGLLVAAIVFNFKARRISRKQTSLHEGRVNVDFSEATKRLEEAATEAARELGVPQGALSVDILPFHYKMKGNTPVPVGKKNRFDNLSVSMFVEDGHLCMATAQELYRVPLAELRGYRTYDEDFEIDMWLKPEEHNSEKYAEFGIRKSGFFSRKAHGFFGLDIGGRYEVLIPCYDFPVFQKLVEIKCLDRSRQA
;
A
#
# COMPACT_ATOMS: atom_id res chain seq x y z
N MET A 1 -14.37 -19.16 -3.25
CA MET A 1 -14.08 -18.80 -4.65
C MET A 1 -12.62 -18.43 -4.76
N LYS A 2 -12.02 -18.53 -5.94
CA LYS A 2 -10.64 -18.06 -6.18
C LYS A 2 -10.71 -16.59 -6.61
N ASN A 3 -9.83 -15.75 -6.10
CA ASN A 3 -9.70 -14.39 -6.62
C ASN A 3 -9.18 -14.48 -8.07
N LEU A 4 -9.83 -13.77 -8.99
CA LEU A 4 -9.42 -13.74 -10.40
C LEU A 4 -8.07 -13.08 -10.59
N PHE A 5 -7.79 -12.07 -9.77
CA PHE A 5 -6.51 -11.37 -9.78
C PHE A 5 -5.64 -11.85 -8.61
N SER A 6 -4.44 -12.27 -8.91
CA SER A 6 -3.46 -12.68 -7.90
C SER A 6 -2.05 -12.25 -8.33
N VAL A 7 -1.19 -11.95 -7.37
CA VAL A 7 0.16 -11.45 -7.59
C VAL A 7 1.17 -12.33 -6.87
N ASP A 8 2.18 -12.81 -7.59
CA ASP A 8 3.31 -13.51 -6.98
C ASP A 8 4.36 -12.50 -6.47
N LYS A 9 4.43 -12.37 -5.15
CA LYS A 9 5.37 -11.46 -4.48
C LYS A 9 6.85 -11.87 -4.61
N THR A 10 7.15 -13.10 -5.02
CA THR A 10 8.55 -13.55 -5.16
C THR A 10 9.16 -13.17 -6.50
N GLN A 11 8.33 -12.96 -7.51
CA GLN A 11 8.79 -12.74 -8.88
C GLN A 11 8.33 -11.41 -9.49
N ASN A 12 7.58 -10.59 -8.74
CA ASN A 12 6.87 -9.42 -9.29
C ASN A 12 6.01 -9.75 -10.52
N LEU A 13 5.58 -11.02 -10.62
CA LEU A 13 4.77 -11.49 -11.73
C LEU A 13 3.29 -11.42 -11.35
N GLU A 14 2.48 -10.99 -12.30
CA GLU A 14 1.03 -11.04 -12.17
C GLU A 14 0.54 -12.49 -12.31
N ALA A 15 -0.66 -12.78 -11.81
CA ALA A 15 -1.21 -14.14 -11.77
C ALA A 15 -1.44 -14.81 -13.12
N SER A 16 -1.36 -14.05 -14.17
CA SER A 16 -1.48 -14.48 -15.55
C SER A 16 -0.41 -15.49 -16.00
N ASP A 17 0.67 -15.63 -15.23
CA ASP A 17 1.67 -16.68 -15.48
C ASP A 17 1.18 -18.09 -15.08
N PHE A 18 -0.02 -18.22 -14.49
CA PHE A 18 -0.70 -19.50 -14.40
C PHE A 18 -1.44 -19.79 -15.70
N ASP A 19 -1.09 -20.89 -16.33
CA ASP A 19 -1.58 -21.34 -17.66
C ASP A 19 -3.11 -21.42 -17.84
N GLU A 20 -3.92 -21.10 -16.82
CA GLU A 20 -5.37 -21.21 -16.83
C GLU A 20 -6.08 -20.01 -16.20
N THR A 21 -5.93 -18.84 -16.80
CA THR A 21 -6.84 -17.74 -16.47
C THR A 21 -8.00 -17.76 -17.48
N PRO A 22 -9.20 -18.25 -17.10
CA PRO A 22 -10.25 -18.60 -18.08
C PRO A 22 -10.85 -17.40 -18.81
N TYR A 23 -10.56 -16.18 -18.37
CA TYR A 23 -11.11 -14.94 -18.93
C TYR A 23 -10.05 -14.04 -19.55
N LEU A 24 -8.80 -14.47 -19.58
CA LEU A 24 -7.73 -13.69 -20.21
C LEU A 24 -7.95 -13.66 -21.73
N ALA A 25 -8.17 -12.46 -22.26
CA ALA A 25 -8.48 -12.24 -23.68
C ALA A 25 -7.29 -11.74 -24.49
N ALA A 26 -6.45 -10.87 -23.88
CA ALA A 26 -5.29 -10.29 -24.54
C ALA A 26 -4.19 -9.93 -23.53
N ARG A 27 -2.96 -9.88 -24.01
CA ARG A 27 -1.79 -9.33 -23.34
C ARG A 27 -1.14 -8.28 -24.22
N VAL A 28 -0.50 -7.30 -23.59
CA VAL A 28 0.33 -6.36 -24.34
C VAL A 28 1.53 -7.08 -24.94
N SER A 29 2.07 -6.53 -26.02
CA SER A 29 3.30 -7.03 -26.64
C SER A 29 4.49 -6.95 -25.68
N GLU A 30 5.50 -7.77 -25.90
CA GLU A 30 6.75 -7.74 -25.12
C GLU A 30 7.45 -6.38 -25.21
N GLU A 31 7.25 -5.65 -26.31
CA GLU A 31 7.78 -4.29 -26.47
C GLU A 31 7.12 -3.31 -25.49
N VAL A 32 5.79 -3.29 -25.41
CA VAL A 32 5.04 -2.42 -24.48
C VAL A 32 5.29 -2.83 -23.05
N LYS A 33 5.35 -4.13 -22.77
CA LYS A 33 5.71 -4.66 -21.45
C LYS A 33 7.10 -4.20 -21.00
N ALA A 34 8.09 -4.23 -21.89
CA ALA A 34 9.43 -3.73 -21.60
C ALA A 34 9.44 -2.21 -21.32
N LYS A 35 8.66 -1.42 -22.08
CA LYS A 35 8.50 0.02 -21.84
C LYS A 35 7.88 0.29 -20.48
N LEU A 36 6.81 -0.42 -20.10
CA LEU A 36 6.18 -0.33 -18.78
C LEU A 36 7.19 -0.66 -17.67
N THR A 37 7.89 -1.80 -17.78
CA THR A 37 8.90 -2.21 -16.81
C THR A 37 10.00 -1.18 -16.64
N THR A 38 10.49 -0.61 -17.76
CA THR A 38 11.50 0.45 -17.72
C THR A 38 10.98 1.72 -17.08
N ALA A 39 9.73 2.12 -17.36
CA ALA A 39 9.11 3.30 -16.77
C ALA A 39 8.90 3.12 -15.27
N PHE A 40 8.51 1.94 -14.80
CA PHE A 40 8.39 1.62 -13.38
C PHE A 40 9.75 1.62 -12.67
N SER A 41 10.77 0.96 -13.24
CA SER A 41 12.11 0.93 -12.65
C SER A 41 12.74 2.32 -12.58
N PHE A 42 12.52 3.16 -13.59
CA PHE A 42 12.97 4.55 -13.58
C PHE A 42 12.31 5.35 -12.46
N ALA A 43 11.02 5.14 -12.22
CA ALA A 43 10.29 5.77 -11.12
C ALA A 43 10.74 5.29 -9.74
N GLU A 44 11.17 4.03 -9.62
CA GLU A 44 11.70 3.47 -8.37
C GLU A 44 13.18 3.86 -8.12
N GLU A 45 14.00 3.95 -9.15
CA GLU A 45 15.44 4.23 -9.04
C GLU A 45 15.74 5.72 -8.76
N GLU A 46 14.94 6.63 -9.27
CA GLU A 46 15.20 8.06 -9.16
C GLU A 46 15.26 8.59 -7.70
N PRO A 47 14.42 8.13 -6.75
CA PRO A 47 14.55 8.50 -5.34
C PRO A 47 15.65 7.75 -4.59
N ALA A 48 16.04 6.54 -5.04
CA ALA A 48 16.95 5.67 -4.30
C ALA A 48 18.44 6.00 -4.47
N HIS A 49 18.82 6.65 -5.57
CA HIS A 49 20.23 6.85 -5.95
C HIS A 49 20.79 8.25 -5.68
N ARG A 50 20.04 9.15 -5.03
CA ARG A 50 20.60 10.42 -4.60
C ARG A 50 21.44 10.25 -3.35
N GLU A 51 22.73 10.41 -3.49
CA GLU A 51 23.64 10.49 -2.35
C GLU A 51 23.16 11.57 -1.36
N PRO A 52 23.09 11.25 -0.07
CA PRO A 52 22.67 12.22 0.94
C PRO A 52 23.67 13.37 0.96
N THR A 53 23.18 14.62 1.03
CA THR A 53 24.07 15.78 1.14
C THR A 53 24.86 15.72 2.43
N GLU A 54 25.94 16.50 2.46
CA GLU A 54 26.75 16.68 3.69
C GLU A 54 25.87 17.16 4.87
N GLU A 55 24.90 18.04 4.61
CA GLU A 55 23.96 18.53 5.62
C GLU A 55 23.05 17.42 6.14
N GLU A 56 22.48 16.58 5.27
CA GLU A 56 21.66 15.43 5.67
C GLU A 56 22.48 14.40 6.45
N THR A 57 23.71 14.16 6.01
CA THR A 57 24.64 13.24 6.69
C THR A 57 25.02 13.78 8.07
N ALA A 58 25.26 15.09 8.20
CA ALA A 58 25.55 15.74 9.47
C ALA A 58 24.35 15.69 10.42
N LEU A 59 23.13 16.00 9.92
CA LEU A 59 21.88 15.87 10.70
C LEU A 59 21.63 14.43 11.12
N GLY A 60 21.84 13.46 10.24
CA GLY A 60 21.70 12.04 10.56
C GLY A 60 22.67 11.57 11.66
N ARG A 61 23.92 12.05 11.63
CA ARG A 61 24.91 11.82 12.71
C ARG A 61 24.45 12.46 14.02
N GLN A 62 24.02 13.71 13.97
CA GLN A 62 23.56 14.44 15.14
C GLN A 62 22.30 13.80 15.75
N GLY A 63 21.34 13.38 14.94
CA GLY A 63 20.13 12.67 15.37
C GLY A 63 20.48 11.34 16.07
N ARG A 64 21.42 10.58 15.51
CA ARG A 64 21.93 9.33 16.13
C ARG A 64 22.62 9.59 17.47
N CYS A 65 23.43 10.65 17.58
CA CYS A 65 24.07 10.99 18.86
C CYS A 65 23.03 11.30 19.95
N TYR A 66 22.00 12.11 19.65
CA TYR A 66 20.95 12.40 20.63
C TYR A 66 20.11 11.16 20.99
N TRP A 67 19.87 10.28 20.03
CA TRP A 67 19.17 9.02 20.30
C TRP A 67 19.99 8.12 21.22
N ILE A 68 21.30 7.98 20.98
CA ILE A 68 22.20 7.20 21.85
C ILE A 68 22.22 7.80 23.26
N LEU A 69 22.35 9.12 23.38
CA LEU A 69 22.31 9.82 24.70
C LEU A 69 20.98 9.60 25.42
N CYS A 70 19.87 9.63 24.68
CA CYS A 70 18.55 9.29 25.26
C CYS A 70 18.54 7.86 25.82
N VAL A 71 18.99 6.87 25.05
CA VAL A 71 19.04 5.47 25.49
C VAL A 71 19.96 5.28 26.70
N VAL A 72 21.14 5.90 26.68
CA VAL A 72 22.11 5.82 27.80
C VAL A 72 21.50 6.43 29.06
N CYS A 73 20.92 7.63 28.99
CA CYS A 73 20.27 8.26 30.16
C CYS A 73 19.14 7.41 30.70
N PHE A 74 18.29 6.88 29.82
CA PHE A 74 17.15 6.04 30.21
C PHE A 74 17.61 4.75 30.87
N LEU A 75 18.58 4.03 30.28
CA LEU A 75 19.12 2.80 30.88
C LEU A 75 19.82 3.07 32.21
N SER A 76 20.56 4.19 32.32
CA SER A 76 21.19 4.58 33.59
C SER A 76 20.16 4.85 34.68
N ALA A 77 19.07 5.54 34.36
CA ALA A 77 17.96 5.77 35.29
C ALA A 77 17.32 4.43 35.72
N MET A 78 17.06 3.53 34.77
CA MET A 78 16.50 2.20 35.08
C MET A 78 17.42 1.38 35.99
N ILE A 79 18.72 1.38 35.74
CA ILE A 79 19.70 0.67 36.58
C ILE A 79 19.74 1.27 37.97
N LEU A 80 19.77 2.58 38.10
CA LEU A 80 19.72 3.26 39.39
C LEU A 80 18.42 2.97 40.13
N PHE A 81 17.28 3.07 39.45
CA PHE A 81 15.97 2.81 40.06
C PHE A 81 15.85 1.37 40.60
N PHE A 82 16.11 0.37 39.73
CA PHE A 82 15.98 -1.02 40.14
C PHE A 82 17.12 -1.49 41.08
N GLY A 83 18.34 -1.09 40.79
CA GLY A 83 19.50 -1.44 41.63
C GLY A 83 19.48 -0.72 42.97
N GLY A 84 19.21 0.58 42.97
CA GLY A 84 19.13 1.39 44.16
C GLY A 84 17.96 0.99 45.11
N SER A 85 16.82 0.67 44.51
CA SER A 85 15.65 0.17 45.27
C SER A 85 15.92 -1.18 45.95
N ARG A 86 16.55 -2.12 45.24
CA ARG A 86 16.93 -3.44 45.77
C ARG A 86 17.95 -3.37 46.91
N MET A 87 18.87 -2.41 46.86
CA MET A 87 19.94 -2.25 47.83
C MET A 87 19.59 -1.29 49.00
N GLY A 88 18.39 -0.73 49.03
CA GLY A 88 17.97 0.24 50.06
C GLY A 88 18.75 1.58 49.95
N LEU A 89 19.42 1.84 48.83
CA LEU A 89 20.27 3.02 48.64
C LEU A 89 19.47 4.33 48.64
N TYR A 90 18.24 4.29 48.24
CA TYR A 90 17.36 5.48 48.23
C TYR A 90 17.00 5.97 49.63
N GLU A 91 16.92 5.05 50.60
CA GLU A 91 16.67 5.43 52.01
C GLU A 91 17.91 6.03 52.67
N SER A 92 19.11 5.57 52.27
CA SER A 92 20.38 6.04 52.82
C SER A 92 20.91 7.30 52.10
N MET A 93 20.53 7.51 50.84
CA MET A 93 21.05 8.59 49.99
C MET A 93 19.93 9.26 49.18
N PRO A 94 19.17 10.21 49.74
CA PRO A 94 18.05 10.87 49.03
C PRO A 94 18.47 11.63 47.76
N VAL A 95 19.75 11.97 47.62
CA VAL A 95 20.32 12.59 46.40
C VAL A 95 20.15 11.70 45.15
N LEU A 96 20.06 10.38 45.33
CA LEU A 96 19.86 9.47 44.20
C LEU A 96 18.51 9.65 43.48
N HIS A 97 17.45 10.07 44.21
CA HIS A 97 16.16 10.42 43.59
C HIS A 97 16.28 11.61 42.66
N ILE A 98 17.08 12.62 43.04
CA ILE A 98 17.30 13.81 42.23
C ILE A 98 18.11 13.44 40.96
N LEU A 99 19.10 12.57 41.11
CA LEU A 99 19.92 12.11 40.01
C LEU A 99 19.08 11.28 39.01
N ASP A 100 18.25 10.37 39.51
CA ASP A 100 17.38 9.52 38.70
C ASP A 100 16.36 10.37 37.92
N LEU A 101 15.70 11.32 38.60
CA LEU A 101 14.79 12.26 37.97
C LEU A 101 15.53 13.10 36.90
N GLY A 102 16.74 13.57 37.21
CA GLY A 102 17.56 14.31 36.26
C GLY A 102 17.90 13.54 35.00
N LEU A 103 18.22 12.24 35.13
CA LEU A 103 18.48 11.34 33.98
C LEU A 103 17.22 11.10 33.16
N LEU A 104 16.05 10.94 33.78
CA LEU A 104 14.78 10.80 33.05
C LEU A 104 14.43 12.07 32.28
N VAL A 105 14.58 13.25 32.92
CA VAL A 105 14.37 14.54 32.24
C VAL A 105 15.34 14.70 31.07
N ALA A 106 16.62 14.37 31.25
CA ALA A 106 17.62 14.41 30.18
C ALA A 106 17.26 13.47 29.03
N ALA A 107 16.81 12.25 29.31
CA ALA A 107 16.35 11.31 28.29
C ALA A 107 15.17 11.87 27.48
N ILE A 108 14.20 12.50 28.14
CA ILE A 108 13.06 13.15 27.47
C ILE A 108 13.56 14.28 26.55
N VAL A 109 14.43 15.16 27.04
CA VAL A 109 14.99 16.29 26.27
C VAL A 109 15.74 15.78 25.04
N PHE A 110 16.58 14.72 25.19
CA PHE A 110 17.32 14.15 24.06
C PHE A 110 16.39 13.48 23.04
N ASN A 111 15.33 12.83 23.50
CA ASN A 111 14.31 12.26 22.61
C ASN A 111 13.63 13.36 21.78
N PHE A 112 13.22 14.46 22.41
CA PHE A 112 12.63 15.60 21.67
C PHE A 112 13.60 16.20 20.65
N LYS A 113 14.87 16.36 21.00
CA LYS A 113 15.90 16.85 20.08
C LYS A 113 16.11 15.87 18.91
N ALA A 114 16.21 14.57 19.18
CA ALA A 114 16.36 13.55 18.15
C ALA A 114 15.16 13.57 17.18
N ARG A 115 13.93 13.63 17.70
CA ARG A 115 12.71 13.73 16.87
C ARG A 115 12.66 15.01 16.04
N ARG A 116 13.08 16.14 16.61
CA ARG A 116 13.12 17.43 15.87
C ARG A 116 14.11 17.38 14.71
N ILE A 117 15.28 16.77 14.93
CA ILE A 117 16.31 16.59 13.89
C ILE A 117 15.82 15.63 12.82
N SER A 118 15.22 14.49 13.22
CA SER A 118 14.64 13.54 12.28
C SER A 118 13.58 14.21 11.41
N ARG A 119 12.67 15.01 11.98
CA ARG A 119 11.68 15.78 11.20
C ARG A 119 12.33 16.76 10.22
N LYS A 120 13.40 17.45 10.65
CA LYS A 120 14.14 18.38 9.76
C LYS A 120 14.81 17.59 8.62
N GLN A 121 15.40 16.44 8.91
CA GLN A 121 15.99 15.57 7.91
C GLN A 121 14.92 15.04 6.91
N THR A 122 13.77 14.62 7.41
CA THR A 122 12.64 14.19 6.57
C THR A 122 12.14 15.32 5.69
N SER A 123 11.96 16.54 6.24
CA SER A 123 11.51 17.69 5.44
C SER A 123 12.51 18.14 4.38
N LEU A 124 13.82 18.03 4.65
CA LEU A 124 14.86 18.25 3.64
C LEU A 124 14.83 17.17 2.56
N HIS A 125 14.65 15.95 2.95
CA HIS A 125 14.50 14.83 2.03
C HIS A 125 13.22 14.95 1.18
N GLU A 126 12.08 15.23 1.78
CA GLU A 126 10.81 15.48 1.09
C GLU A 126 10.89 16.72 0.17
N GLY A 127 11.53 17.79 0.59
CA GLY A 127 11.75 18.97 -0.27
C GLY A 127 12.66 18.72 -1.47
N ARG A 128 13.47 17.64 -1.43
CA ARG A 128 14.32 17.21 -2.55
C ARG A 128 13.67 16.13 -3.39
N VAL A 129 12.81 15.30 -2.79
CA VAL A 129 11.99 14.31 -3.48
C VAL A 129 10.90 14.99 -4.29
N ASN A 130 10.50 16.22 -3.94
CA ASN A 130 9.68 17.09 -4.81
C ASN A 130 10.42 17.59 -6.07
N VAL A 131 11.66 17.16 -6.30
CA VAL A 131 12.37 17.42 -7.54
C VAL A 131 11.95 16.38 -8.58
N ASP A 132 11.00 16.81 -9.38
CA ASP A 132 10.76 16.38 -10.76
C ASP A 132 10.47 14.89 -11.04
N PHE A 133 9.47 14.34 -10.34
CA PHE A 133 8.78 13.12 -10.83
C PHE A 133 8.02 13.36 -12.15
N SER A 134 8.05 14.58 -12.71
CA SER A 134 7.28 14.91 -13.91
C SER A 134 7.69 14.07 -15.10
N GLU A 135 8.98 13.82 -15.27
CA GLU A 135 9.47 13.02 -16.39
C GLU A 135 9.18 11.53 -16.19
N ALA A 136 9.39 11.00 -14.97
CA ALA A 136 9.05 9.61 -14.62
C ALA A 136 7.54 9.36 -14.76
N THR A 137 6.72 10.27 -14.24
CA THR A 137 5.27 10.21 -14.36
C THR A 137 4.84 10.27 -15.82
N LYS A 138 5.42 11.17 -16.62
CA LYS A 138 5.12 11.30 -18.03
C LYS A 138 5.46 10.02 -18.81
N ARG A 139 6.63 9.43 -18.58
CA ARG A 139 7.02 8.15 -19.23
C ARG A 139 6.07 7.02 -18.85
N LEU A 140 5.66 6.98 -17.59
CA LEU A 140 4.70 5.97 -17.11
C LEU A 140 3.31 6.19 -17.73
N GLU A 141 2.84 7.43 -17.83
CA GLU A 141 1.58 7.78 -18.48
C GLU A 141 1.60 7.47 -19.98
N GLU A 142 2.71 7.74 -20.66
CA GLU A 142 2.90 7.41 -22.09
C GLU A 142 2.87 5.89 -22.30
N ALA A 143 3.62 5.13 -21.50
CA ALA A 143 3.64 3.67 -21.57
C ALA A 143 2.27 3.04 -21.22
N ALA A 144 1.59 3.55 -20.20
CA ALA A 144 0.25 3.11 -19.82
C ALA A 144 -0.80 3.43 -20.91
N THR A 145 -0.68 4.59 -21.55
CA THR A 145 -1.56 4.98 -22.67
C THR A 145 -1.35 4.07 -23.87
N GLU A 146 -0.11 3.73 -24.19
CA GLU A 146 0.22 2.80 -25.28
C GLU A 146 -0.35 1.40 -24.99
N ALA A 147 -0.18 0.91 -23.76
CA ALA A 147 -0.74 -0.36 -23.32
C ALA A 147 -2.27 -0.38 -23.38
N ALA A 148 -2.93 0.65 -22.89
CA ALA A 148 -4.39 0.78 -22.97
C ALA A 148 -4.90 0.76 -24.41
N ARG A 149 -4.19 1.43 -25.33
CA ARG A 149 -4.52 1.43 -26.76
C ARG A 149 -4.34 0.04 -27.38
N GLU A 150 -3.27 -0.67 -27.04
CA GLU A 150 -3.00 -2.02 -27.55
C GLU A 150 -4.05 -3.02 -27.06
N LEU A 151 -4.49 -2.89 -25.81
CA LEU A 151 -5.55 -3.69 -25.20
C LEU A 151 -6.97 -3.29 -25.66
N GLY A 152 -7.11 -2.23 -26.45
CA GLY A 152 -8.40 -1.77 -26.95
C GLY A 152 -9.26 -1.10 -25.87
N VAL A 153 -8.67 -0.53 -24.82
CA VAL A 153 -9.39 0.16 -23.74
C VAL A 153 -10.00 1.46 -24.29
N PRO A 154 -11.33 1.66 -24.21
CA PRO A 154 -11.96 2.89 -24.67
C PRO A 154 -11.68 4.06 -23.73
N GLN A 155 -11.69 5.29 -24.26
CA GLN A 155 -11.48 6.51 -23.47
C GLN A 155 -12.50 6.70 -22.32
N GLY A 156 -13.69 6.09 -22.44
CA GLY A 156 -14.74 6.13 -21.41
C GLY A 156 -14.68 5.00 -20.38
N ALA A 157 -13.63 4.18 -20.38
CA ALA A 157 -13.45 3.15 -19.37
C ALA A 157 -13.36 3.76 -17.97
N LEU A 158 -14.00 3.12 -16.98
CA LEU A 158 -13.96 3.58 -15.60
C LEU A 158 -12.77 2.95 -14.88
N SER A 159 -12.02 3.77 -14.17
CA SER A 159 -10.96 3.27 -13.28
C SER A 159 -11.58 2.77 -11.97
N VAL A 160 -11.36 1.51 -11.64
CA VAL A 160 -11.89 0.83 -10.45
C VAL A 160 -10.74 0.13 -9.77
N ASP A 161 -10.55 0.40 -8.48
CA ASP A 161 -9.58 -0.33 -7.69
C ASP A 161 -10.12 -1.72 -7.35
N ILE A 162 -9.24 -2.69 -7.41
CA ILE A 162 -9.52 -4.06 -6.98
C ILE A 162 -8.48 -4.50 -5.94
N LEU A 163 -8.84 -5.54 -5.18
CA LEU A 163 -7.99 -6.12 -4.14
C LEU A 163 -7.45 -7.48 -4.61
N PRO A 164 -6.24 -7.52 -5.19
CA PRO A 164 -5.64 -8.74 -5.67
C PRO A 164 -5.21 -9.65 -4.52
N PHE A 165 -5.22 -10.94 -4.75
CA PHE A 165 -4.67 -11.91 -3.81
C PHE A 165 -3.15 -11.99 -3.96
N HIS A 166 -2.42 -11.78 -2.86
CA HIS A 166 -0.97 -11.92 -2.83
C HIS A 166 -0.55 -13.28 -2.32
N TYR A 167 0.32 -13.93 -3.04
CA TYR A 167 0.87 -15.22 -2.67
C TYR A 167 2.38 -15.28 -2.96
N LYS A 168 3.01 -16.31 -2.43
CA LYS A 168 4.35 -16.76 -2.81
C LYS A 168 4.32 -18.25 -3.10
N MET A 169 5.11 -18.68 -4.03
CA MET A 169 5.26 -20.10 -4.31
C MET A 169 6.09 -20.79 -3.24
N LYS A 170 5.58 -21.88 -2.69
CA LYS A 170 6.32 -22.83 -1.84
C LYS A 170 6.37 -24.17 -2.54
N GLY A 171 7.42 -24.40 -3.32
CA GLY A 171 7.42 -25.45 -4.34
C GLY A 171 6.37 -25.12 -5.41
N ASN A 172 5.45 -26.04 -5.68
CA ASN A 172 4.37 -25.86 -6.66
C ASN A 172 3.04 -25.37 -6.02
N THR A 173 3.04 -24.97 -4.74
CA THR A 173 1.83 -24.56 -4.03
C THR A 173 1.86 -23.08 -3.73
N PRO A 174 0.85 -22.28 -4.18
CA PRO A 174 0.72 -20.89 -3.80
C PRO A 174 0.30 -20.77 -2.33
N VAL A 175 1.04 -20.00 -1.54
CA VAL A 175 0.79 -19.74 -0.11
C VAL A 175 0.53 -18.24 0.07
N PRO A 176 -0.57 -17.83 0.72
CA PRO A 176 -0.87 -16.43 0.98
C PRO A 176 0.31 -15.71 1.66
N VAL A 177 0.57 -14.48 1.23
CA VAL A 177 1.62 -13.63 1.83
C VAL A 177 0.96 -12.50 2.62
N GLY A 178 1.49 -12.29 3.82
CA GLY A 178 1.09 -11.17 4.66
C GLY A 178 0.00 -11.49 5.67
N LYS A 179 -0.56 -10.43 6.24
CA LYS A 179 -1.67 -10.54 7.18
C LYS A 179 -2.97 -10.81 6.41
N LYS A 180 -3.89 -11.53 7.03
CA LYS A 180 -5.27 -11.64 6.53
C LYS A 180 -5.82 -10.23 6.30
N ASN A 181 -6.51 -10.04 5.18
CA ASN A 181 -7.13 -8.76 4.81
C ASN A 181 -6.14 -7.59 4.62
N ARG A 182 -4.90 -7.87 4.21
CA ARG A 182 -3.98 -6.86 3.70
C ARG A 182 -3.75 -7.09 2.22
N PHE A 183 -4.04 -6.06 1.44
CA PHE A 183 -3.99 -6.10 -0.02
C PHE A 183 -3.13 -4.94 -0.53
N ASP A 184 -2.51 -5.09 -1.68
CA ASP A 184 -2.17 -3.94 -2.51
C ASP A 184 -3.43 -3.56 -3.29
N ASN A 185 -3.60 -2.31 -3.67
CA ASN A 185 -4.63 -1.98 -4.64
C ASN A 185 -4.06 -2.14 -6.06
N LEU A 186 -4.89 -2.66 -6.92
CA LEU A 186 -4.63 -2.69 -8.36
C LEU A 186 -5.73 -1.90 -9.05
N SER A 187 -5.38 -0.82 -9.73
CA SER A 187 -6.33 -0.06 -10.51
C SER A 187 -6.52 -0.72 -11.86
N VAL A 188 -7.75 -1.04 -12.22
CA VAL A 188 -8.12 -1.64 -13.50
C VAL A 188 -9.09 -0.74 -14.25
N SER A 189 -8.92 -0.65 -15.56
CA SER A 189 -9.87 0.01 -16.43
C SER A 189 -11.02 -0.93 -16.75
N MET A 190 -12.24 -0.60 -16.32
CA MET A 190 -13.43 -1.43 -16.53
C MET A 190 -14.38 -0.80 -17.53
N PHE A 191 -14.93 -1.60 -18.42
CA PHE A 191 -15.93 -1.21 -19.41
C PHE A 191 -16.75 -2.42 -19.84
N VAL A 192 -17.89 -2.16 -20.50
CA VAL A 192 -18.75 -3.21 -21.05
C VAL A 192 -18.69 -3.13 -22.57
N GLU A 193 -18.39 -4.24 -23.20
CA GLU A 193 -18.33 -4.37 -24.66
C GLU A 193 -18.83 -5.75 -25.10
N ASP A 194 -19.64 -5.81 -26.12
CA ASP A 194 -20.15 -7.06 -26.74
C ASP A 194 -20.72 -8.07 -25.72
N GLY A 195 -21.44 -7.61 -24.71
CA GLY A 195 -22.01 -8.47 -23.68
C GLY A 195 -21.00 -9.04 -22.67
N HIS A 196 -19.81 -8.45 -22.58
CA HIS A 196 -18.76 -8.80 -21.65
C HIS A 196 -18.40 -7.63 -20.73
N LEU A 197 -18.14 -7.92 -19.47
CA LEU A 197 -17.39 -7.03 -18.58
C LEU A 197 -15.90 -7.19 -18.93
N CYS A 198 -15.31 -6.12 -19.41
CA CYS A 198 -13.89 -6.04 -19.72
C CYS A 198 -13.16 -5.38 -18.55
N MET A 199 -12.05 -5.97 -18.12
CA MET A 199 -11.21 -5.49 -17.04
C MET A 199 -9.76 -5.48 -17.54
N ALA A 200 -9.18 -4.30 -17.75
CA ALA A 200 -7.84 -4.14 -18.24
C ALA A 200 -6.90 -3.68 -17.13
N THR A 201 -5.87 -4.46 -16.85
CA THR A 201 -4.68 -4.03 -16.09
C THR A 201 -3.74 -3.27 -16.99
N ALA A 202 -2.57 -2.88 -16.49
CA ALA A 202 -1.53 -2.27 -17.32
C ALA A 202 -0.99 -3.23 -18.41
N GLN A 203 -1.14 -4.55 -18.25
CA GLN A 203 -0.52 -5.53 -19.15
C GLN A 203 -1.51 -6.51 -19.78
N GLU A 204 -2.73 -6.65 -19.24
CA GLU A 204 -3.66 -7.72 -19.59
C GLU A 204 -5.10 -7.25 -19.66
N LEU A 205 -5.84 -7.84 -20.58
CA LEU A 205 -7.28 -7.66 -20.71
C LEU A 205 -8.02 -8.96 -20.38
N TYR A 206 -8.95 -8.88 -19.46
CA TYR A 206 -9.88 -9.95 -19.09
C TYR A 206 -11.26 -9.64 -19.65
N ARG A 207 -11.92 -10.62 -20.23
CA ARG A 207 -13.30 -10.52 -20.77
C ARG A 207 -14.18 -11.55 -20.09
N VAL A 208 -15.08 -11.10 -19.24
CA VAL A 208 -16.03 -11.93 -18.50
C VAL A 208 -17.41 -11.77 -19.12
N PRO A 209 -18.05 -12.85 -19.63
CA PRO A 209 -19.43 -12.76 -20.12
C PRO A 209 -20.37 -12.23 -19.04
N LEU A 210 -21.20 -11.24 -19.34
CA LEU A 210 -22.16 -10.70 -18.38
C LEU A 210 -23.11 -11.79 -17.86
N ALA A 211 -23.40 -12.82 -18.64
CA ALA A 211 -24.20 -13.97 -18.23
C ALA A 211 -23.56 -14.80 -17.09
N GLU A 212 -22.25 -14.70 -16.90
CA GLU A 212 -21.52 -15.37 -15.82
C GLU A 212 -21.43 -14.52 -14.55
N LEU A 213 -21.79 -13.25 -14.60
CA LEU A 213 -21.89 -12.39 -13.41
C LEU A 213 -23.16 -12.76 -12.62
N ARG A 214 -22.98 -13.52 -11.55
CA ARG A 214 -24.11 -14.01 -10.74
C ARG A 214 -24.65 -12.96 -9.79
N GLY A 215 -23.81 -12.04 -9.35
CA GLY A 215 -24.11 -11.02 -8.36
C GLY A 215 -22.88 -10.66 -7.53
N TYR A 216 -23.08 -10.11 -6.37
CA TYR A 216 -22.00 -9.75 -5.44
C TYR A 216 -22.29 -10.22 -4.02
N ARG A 217 -21.23 -10.43 -3.24
CA ARG A 217 -21.25 -10.70 -1.80
C ARG A 217 -20.67 -9.53 -1.05
N THR A 218 -21.16 -9.29 0.16
CA THR A 218 -20.63 -8.25 1.04
C THR A 218 -19.69 -8.85 2.07
N TYR A 219 -18.51 -8.30 2.18
CA TYR A 219 -17.55 -8.62 3.22
C TYR A 219 -17.49 -7.47 4.23
N ASP A 220 -18.02 -7.69 5.43
CA ASP A 220 -18.14 -6.71 6.53
C ASP A 220 -16.90 -6.85 7.44
N GLU A 221 -15.72 -6.66 6.88
CA GLU A 221 -14.44 -6.84 7.55
C GLU A 221 -13.54 -5.63 7.33
N ASP A 222 -12.71 -5.32 8.33
CA ASP A 222 -11.63 -4.35 8.18
C ASP A 222 -10.55 -4.90 7.24
N PHE A 223 -10.02 -4.05 6.38
CA PHE A 223 -8.87 -4.38 5.53
C PHE A 223 -7.85 -3.25 5.49
N GLU A 224 -6.62 -3.61 5.19
CA GLU A 224 -5.51 -2.69 4.97
C GLU A 224 -5.09 -2.75 3.51
N ILE A 225 -4.93 -1.58 2.89
CA ILE A 225 -4.40 -1.44 1.54
C ILE A 225 -3.08 -0.68 1.57
N ASP A 226 -2.09 -1.19 0.84
CA ASP A 226 -0.88 -0.45 0.54
C ASP A 226 -1.14 0.38 -0.72
N MET A 227 -1.19 1.70 -0.57
CA MET A 227 -1.52 2.64 -1.64
C MET A 227 -0.37 3.60 -1.87
N TRP A 228 0.05 3.69 -3.11
CA TRP A 228 0.94 4.74 -3.59
C TRP A 228 0.06 5.90 -4.09
N LEU A 229 -0.34 6.77 -3.17
CA LEU A 229 -1.10 7.96 -3.53
C LEU A 229 -0.18 9.14 -3.74
N LYS A 230 -0.46 9.94 -4.77
CA LYS A 230 0.14 11.27 -4.89
C LYS A 230 -0.22 12.10 -3.65
N PRO A 231 0.64 13.03 -3.19
CA PRO A 231 0.34 13.85 -2.02
C PRO A 231 -1.02 14.56 -2.09
N GLU A 232 -1.45 14.99 -3.27
CA GLU A 232 -2.73 15.64 -3.52
C GLU A 232 -3.92 14.69 -3.30
N GLU A 233 -3.74 13.39 -3.49
CA GLU A 233 -4.78 12.38 -3.35
C GLU A 233 -4.95 11.90 -1.91
N HIS A 234 -3.98 12.18 -1.03
CA HIS A 234 -4.02 11.76 0.38
C HIS A 234 -5.22 12.30 1.16
N ASN A 235 -5.76 13.43 0.74
CA ASN A 235 -6.90 14.13 1.36
C ASN A 235 -8.12 14.14 0.45
N SER A 236 -8.21 13.23 -0.53
CA SER A 236 -9.35 13.22 -1.43
C SER A 236 -10.65 12.97 -0.65
N GLU A 237 -11.69 13.72 -0.98
CA GLU A 237 -13.04 13.59 -0.38
C GLU A 237 -13.58 12.16 -0.51
N LYS A 238 -13.24 11.49 -1.62
CA LYS A 238 -13.56 10.08 -1.88
C LYS A 238 -13.20 9.17 -0.70
N TYR A 239 -11.99 9.31 -0.15
CA TYR A 239 -11.56 8.44 0.95
C TYR A 239 -12.13 8.87 2.30
N ALA A 240 -12.36 10.17 2.50
CA ALA A 240 -12.97 10.68 3.73
C ALA A 240 -14.41 10.22 3.88
N GLU A 241 -15.19 10.21 2.80
CA GLU A 241 -16.59 9.77 2.78
C GLU A 241 -16.73 8.31 3.24
N PHE A 242 -15.80 7.44 2.86
CA PHE A 242 -15.81 6.03 3.25
C PHE A 242 -15.07 5.73 4.57
N GLY A 243 -14.72 6.76 5.35
CA GLY A 243 -14.08 6.61 6.66
C GLY A 243 -12.67 5.99 6.61
N ILE A 244 -11.99 6.09 5.47
CA ILE A 244 -10.67 5.52 5.26
C ILE A 244 -9.64 6.26 6.12
N ARG A 245 -8.89 5.53 6.91
CA ARG A 245 -7.93 6.06 7.88
C ARG A 245 -6.51 5.68 7.51
N LYS A 246 -5.58 6.61 7.73
CA LYS A 246 -4.15 6.35 7.61
C LYS A 246 -3.71 5.37 8.69
N SER A 247 -3.18 4.20 8.30
CA SER A 247 -2.66 3.19 9.21
C SER A 247 -1.13 3.09 9.20
N GLY A 248 -0.49 3.61 8.18
CA GLY A 248 0.95 3.66 8.00
C GLY A 248 1.36 4.77 7.04
N PHE A 249 2.63 4.77 6.63
CA PHE A 249 3.13 5.79 5.70
C PHE A 249 2.48 5.65 4.31
N PHE A 250 2.38 4.40 3.82
CA PHE A 250 1.77 4.06 2.53
C PHE A 250 0.54 3.16 2.66
N SER A 251 -0.03 2.99 3.85
CA SER A 251 -1.17 2.13 4.05
C SER A 251 -2.39 2.86 4.55
N ARG A 252 -3.55 2.37 4.14
CA ARG A 252 -4.86 2.85 4.54
C ARG A 252 -5.65 1.69 5.12
N LYS A 253 -6.42 1.98 6.16
CA LYS A 253 -7.37 1.05 6.74
C LYS A 253 -8.77 1.46 6.33
N ALA A 254 -9.51 0.53 5.74
CA ALA A 254 -10.89 0.71 5.33
C ALA A 254 -11.75 -0.45 5.85
N HIS A 255 -13.05 -0.26 5.83
CA HIS A 255 -14.03 -1.25 6.27
C HIS A 255 -14.99 -1.55 5.13
N GLY A 256 -15.20 -2.84 4.88
CA GLY A 256 -16.11 -3.34 3.87
C GLY A 256 -15.53 -3.39 2.45
N PHE A 257 -15.72 -4.52 1.82
CA PHE A 257 -15.44 -4.74 0.41
C PHE A 257 -16.46 -5.70 -0.19
N PHE A 258 -16.53 -5.75 -1.50
CA PHE A 258 -17.51 -6.54 -2.24
C PHE A 258 -16.81 -7.55 -3.12
N GLY A 259 -17.30 -8.79 -3.12
CA GLY A 259 -16.82 -9.86 -3.98
C GLY A 259 -17.78 -10.09 -5.14
N LEU A 260 -17.38 -9.75 -6.34
CA LEU A 260 -18.14 -9.99 -7.57
C LEU A 260 -18.04 -11.47 -7.93
N ASP A 261 -19.17 -12.20 -7.91
CA ASP A 261 -19.21 -13.63 -8.20
C ASP A 261 -19.23 -13.88 -9.70
N ILE A 262 -18.20 -14.56 -10.19
CA ILE A 262 -18.02 -14.92 -11.61
C ILE A 262 -18.13 -16.43 -11.74
N GLY A 263 -19.22 -16.88 -12.35
CA GLY A 263 -19.48 -18.30 -12.63
C GLY A 263 -19.56 -19.20 -11.38
N GLY A 264 -19.57 -18.64 -10.17
CA GLY A 264 -19.52 -19.38 -8.91
C GLY A 264 -18.15 -20.01 -8.60
N ARG A 265 -17.12 -19.71 -9.38
CA ARG A 265 -15.76 -20.24 -9.23
C ARG A 265 -14.75 -19.17 -8.88
N TYR A 266 -14.89 -18.00 -9.46
CA TYR A 266 -13.99 -16.88 -9.30
C TYR A 266 -14.70 -15.71 -8.64
N GLU A 267 -13.91 -14.82 -8.05
CA GLU A 267 -14.39 -13.54 -7.53
C GLU A 267 -13.38 -12.43 -7.84
N VAL A 268 -13.91 -11.21 -7.98
CA VAL A 268 -13.11 -10.00 -8.01
C VAL A 268 -13.50 -9.18 -6.79
N LEU A 269 -12.52 -8.83 -5.96
CA LEU A 269 -12.75 -8.05 -4.75
C LEU A 269 -12.63 -6.57 -5.07
N ILE A 270 -13.69 -5.81 -4.81
CA ILE A 270 -13.77 -4.36 -5.06
C ILE A 270 -13.92 -3.66 -3.71
N PRO A 271 -13.06 -2.68 -3.36
CA PRO A 271 -13.20 -1.90 -2.13
C PRO A 271 -14.53 -1.13 -2.08
N CYS A 272 -15.01 -0.84 -0.87
CA CYS A 272 -16.27 -0.14 -0.66
C CYS A 272 -16.36 1.21 -1.38
N TYR A 273 -15.24 1.93 -1.50
CA TYR A 273 -15.18 3.25 -2.13
C TYR A 273 -15.24 3.23 -3.66
N ASP A 274 -14.94 2.10 -4.32
CA ASP A 274 -15.03 1.97 -5.78
C ASP A 274 -16.20 1.12 -6.25
N PHE A 275 -16.89 0.44 -5.35
CA PHE A 275 -18.07 -0.33 -5.71
C PHE A 275 -19.20 0.50 -6.34
N PRO A 276 -19.52 1.74 -5.88
CA PRO A 276 -20.49 2.61 -6.55
C PRO A 276 -20.05 3.02 -7.97
N VAL A 277 -18.76 3.09 -8.25
CA VAL A 277 -18.23 3.35 -9.59
C VAL A 277 -18.50 2.16 -10.49
N PHE A 278 -18.19 0.95 -10.00
CA PHE A 278 -18.47 -0.29 -10.70
C PHE A 278 -19.98 -0.47 -11.01
N GLN A 279 -20.88 -0.13 -10.07
CA GLN A 279 -22.33 -0.23 -10.26
C GLN A 279 -22.88 0.64 -11.40
N LYS A 280 -22.14 1.65 -11.84
CA LYS A 280 -22.51 2.45 -13.04
C LYS A 280 -22.33 1.68 -14.34
N LEU A 281 -21.48 0.64 -14.35
CA LEU A 281 -21.23 -0.20 -15.52
C LEU A 281 -22.24 -1.35 -15.65
N VAL A 282 -22.55 -1.99 -14.52
CA VAL A 282 -23.35 -3.22 -14.52
C VAL A 282 -24.29 -3.23 -13.31
N GLU A 283 -25.59 -3.42 -13.56
CA GLU A 283 -26.54 -3.71 -12.51
C GLU A 283 -26.42 -5.17 -12.11
N ILE A 284 -26.06 -5.43 -10.85
CA ILE A 284 -25.96 -6.77 -10.29
C ILE A 284 -26.66 -6.86 -8.93
N LYS A 285 -27.17 -8.04 -8.62
CA LYS A 285 -27.91 -8.30 -7.37
C LYS A 285 -26.95 -8.70 -6.24
N CYS A 286 -27.33 -8.32 -5.00
CA CYS A 286 -26.68 -8.87 -3.80
C CYS A 286 -27.10 -10.34 -3.61
N LEU A 287 -26.11 -11.20 -3.34
CA LEU A 287 -26.30 -12.63 -3.11
C LEU A 287 -26.47 -12.97 -1.62
N ASP A 288 -26.19 -12.03 -0.72
CA ASP A 288 -26.31 -12.24 0.73
C ASP A 288 -27.77 -12.23 1.15
N ARG A 289 -28.35 -13.40 1.33
CA ARG A 289 -29.77 -13.57 1.72
C ARG A 289 -30.13 -13.05 3.11
N SER A 290 -29.16 -12.74 3.97
CA SER A 290 -29.39 -12.41 5.37
C SER A 290 -29.75 -10.94 5.66
N ARG A 291 -29.71 -10.05 4.66
CA ARG A 291 -29.99 -8.61 4.83
C ARG A 291 -31.26 -8.10 4.11
N GLN A 292 -32.09 -9.00 3.58
CA GLN A 292 -33.37 -8.62 2.94
C GLN A 292 -34.60 -8.85 3.84
N ALA A 293 -34.42 -8.94 5.15
CA ALA A 293 -35.53 -9.01 6.12
C ALA A 293 -35.58 -7.75 6.98
#